data_bbb976ce9168bdc35678d6b65903139a
#
_entry.id   bbb976ce9168bdc35678d6b65903139a
#
_cell.length_a   1.000
_cell.length_b   1.000
_cell.length_c   1.000
_cell.angle_alpha   90.00
_cell.angle_beta   90.00
_cell.angle_gamma   90.00
#
_symmetry.space_group_name_H-M   'P 1'
#
loop_
_entity.id
_entity.type
_entity.pdbx_description
1 polymer ?
#
loop_
_entity_poly.entity_id
_entity_poly.type
_entity_poly.pdbx_seq_one_letter_code
_entity_poly.pdbx_strand_id
1 'polypeptide(L)'
;IHLMMYFKHARSPHSIAWEINERNGKREDAQIERLEFFKHPNNGFSYLVHQTKDAQNKYQYPISEVISNFDFAKKLENIRKQVERNQSKKEGELIREYLDMLYDGLLTLEEIESELTGSQYAKASTRLKAVAEKRQERLGREFLNRMKYEQKTKQVVYIYGESGLGKTRLAKTYAENKNTSYFVTGSSRDPFQSYQNQETIIIDELRPDSFRYDDLLKILDPYNFDVFLPSRYIDKALTAELIFITSPYSPKELYDNFQTSKRIDRYDQLERRIQTAILVEKDNIFYTHYN
;
A
#
# COMPACT_ATOMS: atom_id res chain seq x y z
N ILE A 1 16.45 8.45 25.66
CA ILE A 1 16.28 7.38 24.65
C ILE A 1 15.41 7.94 23.53
N HIS A 2 15.87 7.86 22.29
CA HIS A 2 15.12 8.21 21.11
C HIS A 2 14.64 6.92 20.44
N LEU A 3 13.38 6.91 19.97
CA LEU A 3 12.80 5.78 19.25
C LEU A 3 12.29 6.29 17.89
N MET A 4 12.76 5.69 16.80
CA MET A 4 12.22 5.93 15.46
C MET A 4 11.36 4.75 15.04
N MET A 5 10.11 5.03 14.67
CA MET A 5 9.19 4.04 14.13
C MET A 5 8.82 4.44 12.70
N TYR A 6 8.89 3.49 11.79
CA TYR A 6 8.43 3.65 10.41
C TYR A 6 7.32 2.64 10.12
N PHE A 7 6.19 3.15 9.67
CA PHE A 7 5.03 2.34 9.32
C PHE A 7 4.79 2.41 7.82
N LYS A 8 4.57 1.28 7.18
CA LYS A 8 4.22 1.21 5.75
C LYS A 8 2.86 1.87 5.44
N HIS A 9 1.99 1.97 6.43
CA HIS A 9 0.65 2.55 6.33
C HIS A 9 0.48 3.64 7.37
N ALA A 10 -0.33 4.66 7.04
CA ALA A 10 -0.64 5.74 7.97
C ALA A 10 -1.28 5.19 9.26
N ARG A 11 -0.76 5.63 10.40
CA ARG A 11 -1.30 5.29 11.73
C ARG A 11 -1.61 6.57 12.49
N SER A 12 -2.65 6.53 13.31
CA SER A 12 -2.97 7.69 14.15
C SER A 12 -1.97 7.80 15.31
N PRO A 13 -1.60 9.03 15.74
CA PRO A 13 -0.75 9.26 16.92
C PRO A 13 -1.29 8.55 18.16
N HIS A 14 -2.59 8.60 18.38
CA HIS A 14 -3.26 7.93 19.49
C HIS A 14 -3.06 6.42 19.48
N SER A 15 -3.20 5.77 18.29
CA SER A 15 -2.97 4.34 18.15
C SER A 15 -1.54 3.95 18.51
N ILE A 16 -0.54 4.76 18.12
CA ILE A 16 0.87 4.53 18.43
C ILE A 16 1.13 4.73 19.92
N ALA A 17 0.61 5.83 20.49
CA ALA A 17 0.77 6.11 21.94
C ALA A 17 0.15 5.00 22.80
N TRP A 18 -1.02 4.51 22.42
CA TRP A 18 -1.67 3.40 23.13
C TRP A 18 -0.83 2.11 23.08
N GLU A 19 -0.25 1.74 21.94
CA GLU A 19 0.61 0.56 21.86
C GLU A 19 1.86 0.66 22.70
N ILE A 20 2.47 1.86 22.77
CA ILE A 20 3.64 2.11 23.64
C ILE A 20 3.25 1.98 25.11
N ASN A 21 2.08 2.46 25.51
CA ASN A 21 1.61 2.48 26.87
C ASN A 21 0.92 1.18 27.33
N GLU A 22 0.40 0.38 26.42
CA GLU A 22 -0.34 -0.87 26.72
C GLU A 22 0.54 -1.89 27.47
N ARG A 23 1.85 -1.88 27.22
CA ARG A 23 2.83 -2.70 27.97
C ARG A 23 2.91 -2.33 29.45
N ASN A 24 2.48 -1.13 29.82
CA ASN A 24 2.45 -0.64 31.21
C ASN A 24 1.06 -0.72 31.85
N GLY A 25 0.10 -1.37 31.20
CA GLY A 25 -1.26 -1.60 31.72
C GLY A 25 -2.16 -0.35 31.77
N LYS A 26 -1.77 0.74 31.12
CA LYS A 26 -2.53 1.99 31.08
C LYS A 26 -2.72 2.46 29.65
N ARG A 27 -3.96 2.56 29.21
CA ARG A 27 -4.35 3.24 27.96
C ARG A 27 -4.44 4.75 28.21
N GLU A 28 -3.32 5.42 28.32
CA GLU A 28 -3.25 6.86 28.49
C GLU A 28 -2.60 7.51 27.27
N ASP A 29 -3.13 8.65 26.81
CA ASP A 29 -2.56 9.52 25.78
C ASP A 29 -1.27 10.23 26.25
N ALA A 30 -0.74 9.85 27.40
CA ALA A 30 0.27 10.55 28.18
C ALA A 30 1.62 10.77 27.46
N GLN A 31 1.81 10.29 26.25
CA GLN A 31 3.07 10.44 25.49
C GLN A 31 2.89 11.06 24.11
N ILE A 32 1.68 11.47 23.72
CA ILE A 32 1.42 12.06 22.41
C ILE A 32 2.27 13.30 22.16
N GLU A 33 2.45 14.14 23.14
CA GLU A 33 3.25 15.38 23.06
C GLU A 33 4.74 15.11 22.75
N ARG A 34 5.21 13.87 22.94
CA ARG A 34 6.60 13.44 22.65
C ARG A 34 6.74 12.76 21.29
N LEU A 35 5.66 12.62 20.53
CA LEU A 35 5.68 12.06 19.19
C LEU A 35 5.94 13.17 18.18
N GLU A 36 7.11 13.12 17.55
CA GLU A 36 7.46 14.00 16.44
C GLU A 36 7.29 13.27 15.10
N PHE A 37 6.66 13.95 14.13
CA PHE A 37 6.47 13.41 12.80
C PHE A 37 7.52 13.97 11.85
N PHE A 38 8.31 13.09 11.26
CA PHE A 38 9.23 13.48 10.21
C PHE A 38 8.53 13.44 8.86
N LYS A 39 8.59 14.53 8.11
CA LYS A 39 8.13 14.59 6.71
C LYS A 39 8.80 13.50 5.86
N HIS A 40 10.09 13.24 6.16
CA HIS A 40 10.92 12.27 5.47
C HIS A 40 11.47 11.26 6.46
N PRO A 41 11.21 9.96 6.30
CA PRO A 41 11.73 8.92 7.19
C PRO A 41 13.25 8.97 7.37
N ASN A 42 13.98 9.34 6.30
CA ASN A 42 15.44 9.47 6.34
C ASN A 42 15.93 10.51 7.35
N ASN A 43 15.17 11.59 7.58
CA ASN A 43 15.52 12.57 8.62
C ASN A 43 15.38 11.97 10.02
N GLY A 44 14.33 11.17 10.27
CA GLY A 44 14.17 10.47 11.54
C GLY A 44 15.29 9.47 11.81
N PHE A 45 15.68 8.68 10.80
CA PHE A 45 16.81 7.76 10.94
C PHE A 45 18.14 8.48 11.20
N SER A 46 18.41 9.59 10.49
CA SER A 46 19.62 10.40 10.71
C SER A 46 19.61 11.12 12.05
N TYR A 47 18.42 11.49 12.55
CA TYR A 47 18.28 12.14 13.87
C TYR A 47 18.59 11.21 15.04
N LEU A 48 18.37 9.90 14.92
CA LEU A 48 18.72 8.93 15.97
C LEU A 48 20.20 9.01 16.40
N VAL A 49 21.08 9.34 15.47
CA VAL A 49 22.52 9.50 15.70
C VAL A 49 22.96 10.97 15.62
N HIS A 50 22.00 11.91 15.63
CA HIS A 50 22.20 13.35 15.54
C HIS A 50 22.95 13.84 14.31
N GLN A 51 22.81 13.16 13.16
CA GLN A 51 23.47 13.53 11.90
C GLN A 51 22.61 14.43 10.98
N THR A 52 21.47 14.94 11.44
CA THR A 52 20.73 15.98 10.75
C THR A 52 21.40 17.35 10.94
N LYS A 53 21.16 18.29 9.99
CA LYS A 53 21.72 19.65 10.08
C LYS A 53 21.43 20.32 11.43
N ASP A 54 20.21 20.18 11.93
CA ASP A 54 19.74 20.80 13.17
C ASP A 54 20.32 20.16 14.43
N ALA A 55 20.89 18.96 14.30
CA ALA A 55 21.44 18.19 15.41
C ALA A 55 22.99 18.09 15.37
N GLN A 56 23.66 18.72 14.42
CA GLN A 56 25.12 18.64 14.26
C GLN A 56 25.89 19.10 15.52
N ASN A 57 25.33 20.04 16.27
CA ASN A 57 25.92 20.56 17.50
C ASN A 57 25.60 19.71 18.74
N LYS A 58 24.81 18.63 18.61
CA LYS A 58 24.48 17.70 19.68
C LYS A 58 25.51 16.57 19.71
N TYR A 59 25.56 15.84 20.82
CA TYR A 59 26.38 14.64 20.94
C TYR A 59 26.04 13.65 19.80
N GLN A 60 27.05 13.21 19.07
CA GLN A 60 26.90 12.26 17.97
C GLN A 60 26.96 10.84 18.49
N TYR A 61 25.85 10.11 18.45
CA TYR A 61 25.81 8.74 18.93
C TYR A 61 26.50 7.77 17.96
N PRO A 62 27.31 6.81 18.48
CA PRO A 62 27.85 5.74 17.64
C PRO A 62 26.72 4.88 17.06
N ILE A 63 26.89 4.46 15.82
CA ILE A 63 25.92 3.59 15.14
C ILE A 63 25.72 2.27 15.89
N SER A 64 26.75 1.79 16.58
CA SER A 64 26.71 0.57 17.39
C SER A 64 25.76 0.62 18.58
N GLU A 65 25.35 1.80 19.02
CA GLU A 65 24.37 1.98 20.10
C GLU A 65 22.92 1.90 19.60
N VAL A 66 22.69 1.88 18.27
CA VAL A 66 21.36 1.82 17.72
C VAL A 66 20.87 0.38 17.64
N ILE A 67 19.79 0.08 18.34
CA ILE A 67 19.09 -1.20 18.25
C ILE A 67 18.01 -1.09 17.17
N SER A 68 18.07 -1.93 16.14
CA SER A 68 17.11 -1.92 15.05
C SER A 68 16.73 -3.34 14.60
N ASN A 69 15.59 -3.49 13.94
CA ASN A 69 15.13 -4.73 13.34
C ASN A 69 15.56 -4.88 11.85
N PHE A 70 16.48 -4.03 11.40
CA PHE A 70 17.08 -4.04 10.07
C PHE A 70 18.53 -3.54 10.15
N ASP A 71 19.29 -3.64 9.07
CA ASP A 71 20.67 -3.12 8.99
C ASP A 71 20.66 -1.57 8.96
N PHE A 72 20.71 -0.98 10.16
CA PHE A 72 20.71 0.47 10.34
C PHE A 72 21.96 1.13 9.78
N ALA A 73 23.13 0.48 9.89
CA ALA A 73 24.39 1.02 9.37
C ALA A 73 24.31 1.18 7.84
N LYS A 74 23.85 0.16 7.14
CA LYS A 74 23.64 0.18 5.70
C LYS A 74 22.57 1.21 5.29
N LYS A 75 21.48 1.33 6.07
CA LYS A 75 20.45 2.35 5.83
C LYS A 75 21.03 3.76 5.96
N LEU A 76 21.81 4.03 6.97
CA LEU A 76 22.42 5.35 7.21
C LEU A 76 23.47 5.68 6.14
N GLU A 77 24.28 4.71 5.71
CA GLU A 77 25.22 4.88 4.59
C GLU A 77 24.51 5.25 3.30
N ASN A 78 23.40 4.60 3.01
CA ASN A 78 22.58 4.94 1.83
C ASN A 78 22.02 6.36 1.91
N ILE A 79 21.56 6.79 3.09
CA ILE A 79 21.10 8.17 3.32
C ILE A 79 22.24 9.16 3.07
N ARG A 80 23.44 8.91 3.61
CA ARG A 80 24.61 9.77 3.38
C ARG A 80 24.98 9.88 1.90
N LYS A 81 25.07 8.75 1.22
CA LYS A 81 25.33 8.70 -0.23
C LYS A 81 24.30 9.52 -1.03
N GLN A 82 23.04 9.43 -0.61
CA GLN A 82 21.94 10.18 -1.23
C GLN A 82 22.08 11.69 -1.00
N VAL A 83 22.39 12.12 0.21
CA VAL A 83 22.63 13.54 0.53
C VAL A 83 23.83 14.09 -0.25
N GLU A 84 24.95 13.34 -0.32
CA GLU A 84 26.13 13.71 -1.10
C GLU A 84 25.84 13.82 -2.59
N ARG A 85 25.08 12.88 -3.16
CA ARG A 85 24.64 12.96 -4.56
C ARG A 85 23.83 14.21 -4.84
N ASN A 86 22.91 14.56 -3.95
CA ASN A 86 22.05 15.74 -4.10
C ASN A 86 22.81 17.05 -3.99
N GLN A 87 23.92 17.08 -3.24
CA GLN A 87 24.77 18.25 -3.06
C GLN A 87 25.82 18.42 -4.17
N SER A 88 26.29 17.34 -4.78
CA SER A 88 27.42 17.36 -5.72
C SER A 88 27.05 17.39 -7.19
N LYS A 89 25.80 16.99 -7.54
CA LYS A 89 25.37 16.86 -8.93
C LYS A 89 24.67 18.10 -9.46
N LYS A 90 24.92 18.39 -10.75
CA LYS A 90 24.11 19.36 -11.49
C LYS A 90 22.67 18.88 -11.53
N GLU A 91 21.71 19.80 -11.42
CA GLU A 91 20.26 19.50 -11.38
C GLU A 91 19.82 18.49 -12.47
N GLY A 92 20.34 18.62 -13.69
CA GLY A 92 19.99 17.73 -14.80
C GLY A 92 20.51 16.28 -14.65
N GLU A 93 21.60 16.08 -13.93
CA GLU A 93 22.15 14.75 -13.64
C GLU A 93 21.35 14.07 -12.54
N LEU A 94 20.98 14.83 -11.50
CA LEU A 94 20.13 14.35 -10.42
C LEU A 94 18.77 13.87 -10.94
N ILE A 95 18.13 14.66 -11.82
CA ILE A 95 16.84 14.27 -12.39
C ILE A 95 16.96 13.02 -13.28
N ARG A 96 18.04 12.88 -14.05
CA ARG A 96 18.26 11.64 -14.84
C ARG A 96 18.38 10.41 -13.95
N GLU A 97 19.15 10.50 -12.89
CA GLU A 97 19.29 9.41 -11.93
C GLU A 97 17.95 9.01 -11.27
N TYR A 98 17.14 9.99 -10.90
CA TYR A 98 15.80 9.70 -10.36
C TYR A 98 14.88 9.05 -11.39
N LEU A 99 14.96 9.42 -12.66
CA LEU A 99 14.20 8.76 -13.73
C LEU A 99 14.63 7.29 -13.89
N ASP A 100 15.94 7.01 -13.85
CA ASP A 100 16.47 5.65 -13.93
C ASP A 100 16.07 4.83 -12.69
N MET A 101 16.21 5.39 -11.48
CA MET A 101 15.79 4.73 -10.24
C MET A 101 14.29 4.43 -10.21
N LEU A 102 13.47 5.36 -10.72
CA LEU A 102 12.02 5.16 -10.86
C LEU A 102 11.71 4.04 -11.84
N TYR A 103 12.38 4.03 -12.99
CA TYR A 103 12.21 3.01 -14.02
C TYR A 103 12.58 1.62 -13.51
N ASP A 104 13.71 1.50 -12.78
CA ASP A 104 14.20 0.25 -12.21
C ASP A 104 13.44 -0.18 -10.94
N GLY A 105 12.66 0.73 -10.36
CA GLY A 105 11.88 0.44 -9.17
C GLY A 105 12.63 0.52 -7.86
N LEU A 106 13.78 1.15 -7.87
CA LEU A 106 14.58 1.43 -6.68
C LEU A 106 13.95 2.52 -5.80
N LEU A 107 13.25 3.47 -6.43
CA LEU A 107 12.45 4.49 -5.76
C LEU A 107 11.05 4.55 -6.37
N THR A 108 10.09 4.94 -5.56
CA THR A 108 8.73 5.27 -5.99
C THR A 108 8.65 6.74 -6.44
N LEU A 109 7.61 7.08 -7.21
CA LEU A 109 7.36 8.47 -7.59
C LEU A 109 7.19 9.36 -6.35
N GLU A 110 6.47 8.90 -5.33
CA GLU A 110 6.22 9.63 -4.09
C GLU A 110 7.52 9.92 -3.30
N GLU A 111 8.43 8.93 -3.23
CA GLU A 111 9.75 9.12 -2.61
C GLU A 111 10.56 10.17 -3.36
N ILE A 112 10.57 10.14 -4.70
CA ILE A 112 11.28 11.12 -5.51
C ILE A 112 10.67 12.53 -5.36
N GLU A 113 9.33 12.63 -5.41
CA GLU A 113 8.61 13.90 -5.21
C GLU A 113 8.95 14.54 -3.86
N SER A 114 9.11 13.71 -2.83
CA SER A 114 9.46 14.18 -1.49
C SER A 114 10.89 14.72 -1.36
N GLU A 115 11.78 14.33 -2.27
CA GLU A 115 13.19 14.74 -2.27
C GLU A 115 13.48 15.96 -3.17
N LEU A 116 12.60 16.24 -4.12
CA LEU A 116 12.75 17.35 -5.04
C LEU A 116 12.29 18.68 -4.43
N THR A 117 13.00 19.75 -4.75
CA THR A 117 12.49 21.10 -4.51
C THR A 117 11.33 21.40 -5.46
N GLY A 118 10.46 22.36 -5.12
CA GLY A 118 9.33 22.71 -5.98
C GLY A 118 9.73 23.11 -7.41
N SER A 119 10.89 23.78 -7.59
CA SER A 119 11.40 24.14 -8.91
C SER A 119 11.91 22.94 -9.71
N GLN A 120 12.57 21.99 -9.06
CA GLN A 120 13.02 20.74 -9.66
C GLN A 120 11.83 19.88 -10.07
N TYR A 121 10.83 19.75 -9.17
CA TYR A 121 9.61 19.03 -9.47
C TYR A 121 8.87 19.63 -10.68
N ALA A 122 8.69 20.95 -10.72
CA ALA A 122 8.02 21.62 -11.82
C ALA A 122 8.67 21.32 -13.18
N LYS A 123 10.01 21.25 -13.23
CA LYS A 123 10.78 20.93 -14.45
C LYS A 123 10.78 19.43 -14.80
N ALA A 124 10.63 18.53 -13.81
CA ALA A 124 10.78 17.10 -13.99
C ALA A 124 9.43 16.35 -14.02
N SER A 125 8.35 16.95 -13.53
CA SER A 125 7.07 16.27 -13.25
C SER A 125 6.50 15.49 -14.45
N THR A 126 6.52 16.05 -15.65
CA THR A 126 6.03 15.38 -16.87
C THR A 126 6.86 14.14 -17.20
N ARG A 127 8.20 14.24 -17.08
CA ARG A 127 9.10 13.10 -17.34
C ARG A 127 8.97 12.02 -16.29
N LEU A 128 8.86 12.41 -15.01
CA LEU A 128 8.65 11.47 -13.92
C LEU A 128 7.33 10.69 -14.07
N LYS A 129 6.25 11.37 -14.43
CA LYS A 129 4.96 10.72 -14.70
C LYS A 129 5.05 9.75 -15.88
N ALA A 130 5.64 10.16 -17.00
CA ALA A 130 5.80 9.30 -18.17
C ALA A 130 6.63 8.03 -17.87
N VAL A 131 7.70 8.15 -17.06
CA VAL A 131 8.49 6.99 -16.63
C VAL A 131 7.71 6.10 -15.66
N ALA A 132 6.94 6.70 -14.73
CA ALA A 132 6.09 5.95 -13.82
C ALA A 132 5.00 5.15 -14.58
N GLU A 133 4.33 5.76 -15.57
CA GLU A 133 3.38 5.08 -16.45
C GLU A 133 4.04 3.92 -17.19
N LYS A 134 5.20 4.17 -17.78
CA LYS A 134 5.94 3.11 -18.50
C LYS A 134 6.36 1.95 -17.61
N ARG A 135 6.70 2.25 -16.36
CA ARG A 135 6.97 1.22 -15.36
C ARG A 135 5.71 0.40 -15.05
N GLN A 136 4.55 1.05 -14.87
CA GLN A 136 3.28 0.34 -14.64
C GLN A 136 2.92 -0.60 -15.80
N GLU A 137 3.08 -0.17 -17.04
CA GLU A 137 2.89 -1.03 -18.21
C GLU A 137 3.85 -2.24 -18.21
N ARG A 138 5.12 -2.02 -17.82
CA ARG A 138 6.10 -3.11 -17.73
C ARG A 138 5.68 -4.13 -16.67
N LEU A 139 5.35 -3.68 -15.47
CA LEU A 139 4.92 -4.53 -14.35
C LEU A 139 3.65 -5.32 -14.71
N GLY A 140 2.68 -4.69 -15.37
CA GLY A 140 1.48 -5.37 -15.86
C GLY A 140 1.80 -6.49 -16.86
N ARG A 141 2.73 -6.23 -17.82
CA ARG A 141 3.15 -7.25 -18.78
C ARG A 141 3.94 -8.39 -18.12
N GLU A 142 4.84 -8.08 -17.19
CA GLU A 142 5.60 -9.09 -16.44
C GLU A 142 4.65 -9.97 -15.63
N PHE A 143 3.68 -9.38 -14.95
CA PHE A 143 2.64 -10.09 -14.21
C PHE A 143 1.82 -11.00 -15.13
N LEU A 144 1.32 -10.48 -16.26
CA LEU A 144 0.56 -11.24 -17.24
C LEU A 144 1.36 -12.45 -17.77
N ASN A 145 2.64 -12.25 -18.10
CA ASN A 145 3.51 -13.31 -18.58
C ASN A 145 3.76 -14.37 -17.50
N ARG A 146 3.99 -13.95 -16.26
CA ARG A 146 4.17 -14.85 -15.12
C ARG A 146 2.93 -15.69 -14.88
N MET A 147 1.75 -15.08 -14.80
CA MET A 147 0.49 -15.79 -14.55
C MET A 147 0.19 -16.81 -15.66
N LYS A 148 0.46 -16.46 -16.92
CA LYS A 148 0.31 -17.40 -18.06
C LYS A 148 1.32 -18.55 -18.00
N TYR A 149 2.59 -18.24 -17.71
CA TYR A 149 3.66 -19.24 -17.62
C TYR A 149 3.39 -20.24 -16.48
N GLU A 150 3.00 -19.74 -15.32
CA GLU A 150 2.72 -20.54 -14.12
C GLU A 150 1.31 -21.19 -14.15
N GLN A 151 0.49 -20.88 -15.17
CA GLN A 151 -0.90 -21.34 -15.29
C GLN A 151 -1.75 -21.02 -14.04
N LYS A 152 -1.44 -19.90 -13.39
CA LYS A 152 -2.16 -19.42 -12.21
C LYS A 152 -3.37 -18.57 -12.58
N THR A 153 -4.31 -18.48 -11.65
CA THR A 153 -5.45 -17.57 -11.72
C THR A 153 -5.43 -16.63 -10.52
N LYS A 154 -6.05 -15.46 -10.65
CA LYS A 154 -6.29 -14.61 -9.48
C LYS A 154 -7.27 -15.31 -8.55
N GLN A 155 -7.00 -15.17 -7.24
CA GLN A 155 -7.86 -15.71 -6.19
C GLN A 155 -8.68 -14.58 -5.57
N VAL A 156 -9.98 -14.79 -5.44
CA VAL A 156 -10.89 -13.82 -4.81
C VAL A 156 -11.54 -14.44 -3.58
N VAL A 157 -11.36 -13.81 -2.44
CA VAL A 157 -11.98 -14.19 -1.17
C VAL A 157 -12.91 -13.08 -0.70
N TYR A 158 -14.18 -13.39 -0.52
CA TYR A 158 -15.20 -12.43 -0.12
C TYR A 158 -15.58 -12.63 1.35
N ILE A 159 -15.32 -11.63 2.19
CA ILE A 159 -15.57 -11.68 3.64
C ILE A 159 -16.71 -10.73 3.97
N TYR A 160 -17.80 -11.25 4.52
CA TYR A 160 -18.99 -10.43 4.79
C TYR A 160 -19.57 -10.69 6.18
N GLY A 161 -20.48 -9.81 6.61
CA GLY A 161 -21.11 -9.83 7.92
C GLY A 161 -21.25 -8.43 8.51
N GLU A 162 -21.82 -8.32 9.69
CA GLU A 162 -22.08 -7.04 10.35
C GLU A 162 -20.82 -6.19 10.54
N SER A 163 -21.01 -4.88 10.68
CA SER A 163 -19.91 -3.94 10.93
C SER A 163 -19.26 -4.23 12.30
N GLY A 164 -17.95 -4.03 12.39
CA GLY A 164 -17.23 -4.20 13.66
C GLY A 164 -16.77 -5.62 13.99
N LEU A 165 -17.13 -6.64 13.20
CA LEU A 165 -16.74 -8.04 13.46
C LEU A 165 -15.32 -8.42 13.01
N GLY A 166 -14.49 -7.45 12.63
CA GLY A 166 -13.08 -7.69 12.35
C GLY A 166 -12.77 -8.26 10.95
N LYS A 167 -13.68 -8.14 9.97
CA LYS A 167 -13.48 -8.63 8.58
C LYS A 167 -12.18 -8.17 7.95
N THR A 168 -11.88 -6.88 8.03
CA THR A 168 -10.63 -6.32 7.50
C THR A 168 -9.40 -6.85 8.23
N ARG A 169 -9.50 -7.04 9.55
CA ARG A 169 -8.44 -7.67 10.35
C ARG A 169 -8.20 -9.10 9.89
N LEU A 170 -9.27 -9.86 9.66
CA LEU A 170 -9.18 -11.23 9.15
C LEU A 170 -8.46 -11.27 7.81
N ALA A 171 -8.83 -10.41 6.84
CA ALA A 171 -8.17 -10.32 5.54
C ALA A 171 -6.66 -9.99 5.67
N LYS A 172 -6.30 -9.03 6.53
CA LYS A 172 -4.90 -8.68 6.82
C LYS A 172 -4.12 -9.87 7.40
N THR A 173 -4.69 -10.55 8.39
CA THR A 173 -4.07 -11.73 9.00
C THR A 173 -3.82 -12.84 7.96
N TYR A 174 -4.75 -13.07 7.04
CA TYR A 174 -4.54 -14.02 5.95
C TYR A 174 -3.37 -13.62 5.03
N ALA A 175 -3.27 -12.35 4.64
CA ALA A 175 -2.17 -11.85 3.83
C ALA A 175 -0.82 -11.95 4.56
N GLU A 176 -0.78 -11.60 5.83
CA GLU A 176 0.40 -11.71 6.69
C GLU A 176 0.88 -13.14 6.86
N ASN A 177 -0.05 -14.09 7.07
CA ASN A 177 0.27 -15.52 7.19
C ASN A 177 0.82 -16.12 5.88
N LYS A 178 0.47 -15.54 4.73
CA LYS A 178 1.05 -15.90 3.43
C LYS A 178 2.37 -15.22 3.12
N ASN A 179 2.87 -14.35 3.99
CA ASN A 179 4.06 -13.51 3.77
C ASN A 179 3.95 -12.66 2.49
N THR A 180 2.75 -12.28 2.07
CA THR A 180 2.56 -11.41 0.90
C THR A 180 2.43 -9.95 1.31
N SER A 181 2.97 -9.06 0.49
CA SER A 181 2.69 -7.63 0.63
C SER A 181 1.21 -7.37 0.35
N TYR A 182 0.56 -6.54 1.15
CA TYR A 182 -0.84 -6.22 0.91
C TYR A 182 -1.10 -4.72 0.87
N PHE A 183 -2.11 -4.36 0.09
CA PHE A 183 -2.67 -3.02 -0.01
C PHE A 183 -4.12 -3.04 0.43
N VAL A 184 -4.55 -2.03 1.18
CA VAL A 184 -5.95 -1.83 1.56
C VAL A 184 -6.46 -0.60 0.83
N THR A 185 -7.63 -0.70 0.17
CA THR A 185 -8.22 0.43 -0.55
C THR A 185 -8.43 1.62 0.37
N GLY A 186 -8.14 2.79 -0.16
CA GLY A 186 -8.22 4.05 0.57
C GLY A 186 -9.60 4.74 0.41
N SER A 187 -9.56 6.03 0.10
CA SER A 187 -10.74 6.87 -0.07
C SER A 187 -11.64 6.39 -1.23
N SER A 188 -12.95 6.56 -1.09
CA SER A 188 -13.94 6.22 -2.13
C SER A 188 -13.76 6.97 -3.46
N ARG A 189 -13.03 8.11 -3.46
CA ARG A 189 -12.78 8.91 -4.67
C ARG A 189 -11.61 8.42 -5.50
N ASP A 190 -10.62 7.81 -4.87
CA ASP A 190 -9.43 7.24 -5.50
C ASP A 190 -8.93 6.05 -4.64
N PRO A 191 -9.63 4.91 -4.70
CA PRO A 191 -9.38 3.79 -3.82
C PRO A 191 -7.99 3.17 -4.02
N PHE A 192 -7.38 3.34 -5.19
CA PHE A 192 -6.09 2.74 -5.55
C PHE A 192 -4.93 3.74 -5.60
N GLN A 193 -5.11 4.97 -5.13
CA GLN A 193 -4.08 6.01 -5.20
C GLN A 193 -2.72 5.58 -4.65
N SER A 194 -2.70 4.88 -3.52
CA SER A 194 -1.47 4.43 -2.87
C SER A 194 -1.10 2.97 -3.17
N TYR A 195 -1.73 2.34 -4.16
CA TYR A 195 -1.35 1.01 -4.61
C TYR A 195 0.01 1.04 -5.31
N GLN A 196 0.93 0.17 -4.89
CA GLN A 196 2.30 0.07 -5.38
C GLN A 196 2.64 -1.37 -5.78
N ASN A 197 1.74 -2.02 -6.52
CA ASN A 197 1.91 -3.38 -7.02
C ASN A 197 2.07 -4.46 -5.94
N GLN A 198 1.40 -4.28 -4.78
CA GLN A 198 1.34 -5.32 -3.76
C GLN A 198 0.66 -6.59 -4.31
N GLU A 199 1.13 -7.75 -3.87
CA GLU A 199 0.66 -9.06 -4.31
C GLU A 199 -0.75 -9.39 -3.84
N THR A 200 -1.21 -8.73 -2.78
CA THR A 200 -2.56 -8.86 -2.22
C THR A 200 -3.25 -7.49 -2.18
N ILE A 201 -4.49 -7.44 -2.65
CA ILE A 201 -5.37 -6.27 -2.48
C ILE A 201 -6.51 -6.64 -1.54
N ILE A 202 -6.82 -5.73 -0.61
CA ILE A 202 -7.99 -5.78 0.25
C ILE A 202 -8.91 -4.63 -0.14
N ILE A 203 -9.98 -4.94 -0.87
CA ILE A 203 -11.06 -4.00 -1.16
C ILE A 203 -11.92 -3.90 0.10
N ASP A 204 -11.66 -2.85 0.88
CA ASP A 204 -12.27 -2.72 2.19
C ASP A 204 -13.64 -2.04 2.13
N GLU A 205 -14.58 -2.61 2.88
CA GLU A 205 -15.94 -2.10 3.03
C GLU A 205 -16.68 -1.84 1.69
N LEU A 206 -16.59 -2.82 0.77
CA LEU A 206 -17.23 -2.73 -0.54
C LEU A 206 -18.75 -2.54 -0.39
N ARG A 207 -19.28 -1.50 -1.05
CA ARG A 207 -20.70 -1.15 -1.13
C ARG A 207 -21.14 -1.04 -2.59
N PRO A 208 -22.45 -1.10 -2.90
CA PRO A 208 -22.96 -1.08 -4.28
C PRO A 208 -22.56 0.16 -5.10
N ASP A 209 -22.26 1.28 -4.44
CA ASP A 209 -21.85 2.56 -5.04
C ASP A 209 -20.32 2.77 -5.07
N SER A 210 -19.52 1.83 -4.54
CA SER A 210 -18.06 1.94 -4.48
C SER A 210 -17.41 1.80 -5.87
N PHE A 211 -17.99 0.97 -6.73
CA PHE A 211 -17.51 0.71 -8.08
C PHE A 211 -18.71 0.53 -9.04
N ARG A 212 -18.46 0.78 -10.32
CA ARG A 212 -19.40 0.28 -11.34
C ARG A 212 -19.31 -1.25 -11.39
N TYR A 213 -20.43 -1.90 -11.61
CA TYR A 213 -20.48 -3.37 -11.61
C TYR A 213 -19.56 -4.00 -12.66
N ASP A 214 -19.53 -3.42 -13.87
CA ASP A 214 -18.68 -3.88 -14.96
C ASP A 214 -17.18 -3.75 -14.66
N ASP A 215 -16.76 -2.69 -13.96
CA ASP A 215 -15.38 -2.48 -13.55
C ASP A 215 -14.98 -3.45 -12.42
N LEU A 216 -15.89 -3.68 -11.47
CA LEU A 216 -15.69 -4.68 -10.44
C LEU A 216 -15.49 -6.07 -11.04
N LEU A 217 -16.31 -6.45 -12.01
CA LEU A 217 -16.18 -7.75 -12.71
C LEU A 217 -14.82 -7.91 -13.43
N LYS A 218 -14.27 -6.83 -14.02
CA LYS A 218 -12.95 -6.86 -14.65
C LYS A 218 -11.83 -7.04 -13.61
N ILE A 219 -11.91 -6.34 -12.49
CA ILE A 219 -10.95 -6.44 -11.40
C ILE A 219 -10.91 -7.87 -10.84
N LEU A 220 -12.08 -8.46 -10.63
CA LEU A 220 -12.22 -9.77 -10.00
C LEU A 220 -12.07 -10.94 -10.98
N ASP A 221 -11.95 -10.70 -12.28
CA ASP A 221 -11.86 -11.78 -13.27
C ASP A 221 -10.59 -12.61 -13.08
N PRO A 222 -10.71 -13.94 -12.80
CA PRO A 222 -9.55 -14.80 -12.49
C PRO A 222 -8.55 -14.91 -13.64
N TYR A 223 -9.01 -14.72 -14.87
CA TYR A 223 -8.24 -14.93 -16.10
C TYR A 223 -7.82 -13.63 -16.79
N ASN A 224 -8.39 -12.49 -16.38
CA ASN A 224 -8.04 -11.20 -16.94
C ASN A 224 -6.88 -10.57 -16.17
N PHE A 225 -5.65 -10.67 -16.70
CA PHE A 225 -4.43 -10.14 -16.10
C PHE A 225 -4.02 -8.78 -16.66
N ASP A 226 -4.70 -8.30 -17.70
CA ASP A 226 -4.44 -6.99 -18.33
C ASP A 226 -5.45 -5.96 -17.83
N VAL A 227 -5.45 -5.74 -16.53
CA VAL A 227 -6.35 -4.80 -15.86
C VAL A 227 -5.56 -3.64 -15.29
N PHE A 228 -6.01 -2.43 -15.60
CA PHE A 228 -5.53 -1.22 -14.97
C PHE A 228 -6.58 -0.70 -13.98
N LEU A 229 -6.11 -0.39 -12.79
CA LEU A 229 -6.91 0.19 -11.72
C LEU A 229 -6.92 1.71 -11.92
N PRO A 230 -8.10 2.34 -11.98
CA PRO A 230 -8.19 3.79 -12.14
C PRO A 230 -7.56 4.49 -10.94
N SER A 231 -6.71 5.46 -11.21
CA SER A 231 -6.13 6.35 -10.21
C SER A 231 -6.04 7.76 -10.75
N ARG A 232 -6.14 8.75 -9.86
CA ARG A 232 -6.24 10.17 -10.20
C ARG A 232 -5.10 10.68 -11.10
N TYR A 233 -3.90 10.13 -10.96
CA TYR A 233 -2.71 10.63 -11.65
C TYR A 233 -2.19 9.67 -12.72
N ILE A 234 -2.14 8.39 -12.41
CA ILE A 234 -1.59 7.35 -13.28
C ILE A 234 -2.34 6.05 -12.99
N ASP A 235 -2.97 5.49 -14.01
CA ASP A 235 -3.58 4.18 -13.92
C ASP A 235 -2.55 3.12 -13.55
N LYS A 236 -2.89 2.23 -12.63
CA LYS A 236 -1.97 1.27 -12.05
C LYS A 236 -2.27 -0.13 -12.51
N ALA A 237 -1.27 -0.84 -13.01
CA ALA A 237 -1.43 -2.23 -13.38
C ALA A 237 -1.85 -3.06 -12.15
N LEU A 238 -2.91 -3.86 -12.29
CA LEU A 238 -3.33 -4.81 -11.26
C LEU A 238 -2.42 -6.03 -11.28
N THR A 239 -1.48 -6.10 -10.35
CA THR A 239 -0.51 -7.19 -10.23
C THR A 239 -0.74 -8.08 -9.01
N ALA A 240 -1.92 -7.99 -8.40
CA ALA A 240 -2.29 -8.83 -7.27
C ALA A 240 -2.77 -10.21 -7.72
N GLU A 241 -2.24 -11.25 -7.09
CA GLU A 241 -2.70 -12.63 -7.24
C GLU A 241 -3.88 -12.94 -6.32
N LEU A 242 -3.96 -12.24 -5.18
CA LEU A 242 -4.99 -12.46 -4.17
C LEU A 242 -5.77 -11.16 -3.93
N ILE A 243 -7.09 -11.25 -4.02
CA ILE A 243 -8.00 -10.14 -3.76
C ILE A 243 -8.94 -10.55 -2.64
N PHE A 244 -8.89 -9.81 -1.54
CA PHE A 244 -9.91 -9.86 -0.51
C PHE A 244 -10.93 -8.76 -0.73
N ILE A 245 -12.20 -9.09 -0.54
CA ILE A 245 -13.28 -8.12 -0.44
C ILE A 245 -13.82 -8.20 0.96
N THR A 246 -13.99 -7.06 1.65
CA THR A 246 -14.79 -7.01 2.86
C THR A 246 -16.07 -6.23 2.60
N SER A 247 -17.19 -6.67 3.13
CA SER A 247 -18.49 -6.04 2.89
C SER A 247 -19.44 -6.28 4.08
N PRO A 248 -20.37 -5.38 4.37
CA PRO A 248 -21.50 -5.69 5.23
C PRO A 248 -22.56 -6.58 4.54
N TYR A 249 -22.54 -6.67 3.20
CA TYR A 249 -23.50 -7.41 2.40
C TYR A 249 -22.94 -8.78 1.99
N SER A 250 -23.78 -9.79 1.92
CA SER A 250 -23.45 -11.02 1.18
C SER A 250 -23.23 -10.72 -0.31
N PRO A 251 -22.55 -11.60 -1.07
CA PRO A 251 -22.37 -11.39 -2.51
C PRO A 251 -23.67 -11.15 -3.27
N LYS A 252 -24.73 -11.86 -2.88
CA LYS A 252 -26.06 -11.72 -3.49
C LYS A 252 -26.72 -10.39 -3.16
N GLU A 253 -26.71 -9.99 -1.88
CA GLU A 253 -27.25 -8.70 -1.44
C GLU A 253 -26.49 -7.54 -2.06
N LEU A 254 -25.15 -7.63 -2.15
CA LEU A 254 -24.35 -6.63 -2.85
C LEU A 254 -24.82 -6.46 -4.29
N TYR A 255 -24.94 -7.57 -5.02
CA TYR A 255 -25.42 -7.58 -6.41
C TYR A 255 -26.83 -7.00 -6.53
N ASP A 256 -27.76 -7.38 -5.68
CA ASP A 256 -29.15 -6.93 -5.75
C ASP A 256 -29.28 -5.41 -5.55
N ASN A 257 -28.33 -4.79 -4.85
CA ASN A 257 -28.28 -3.36 -4.62
C ASN A 257 -27.49 -2.56 -5.67
N PHE A 258 -26.79 -3.22 -6.63
CA PHE A 258 -26.14 -2.51 -7.72
C PHE A 258 -27.14 -1.85 -8.67
N GLN A 259 -26.84 -0.63 -9.09
CA GLN A 259 -27.54 0.09 -10.15
C GLN A 259 -27.09 -0.39 -11.52
N THR A 260 -27.58 -1.55 -11.95
CA THR A 260 -27.15 -2.18 -13.21
C THR A 260 -28.30 -2.88 -13.92
N SER A 261 -28.13 -3.19 -15.20
CA SER A 261 -29.10 -3.97 -15.98
C SER A 261 -29.07 -5.44 -15.57
N LYS A 262 -30.01 -5.86 -14.73
CA LYS A 262 -30.11 -7.25 -14.23
C LYS A 262 -30.33 -8.29 -15.36
N ARG A 263 -30.70 -7.86 -16.57
CA ARG A 263 -30.82 -8.73 -17.73
C ARG A 263 -29.47 -9.10 -18.34
N ILE A 264 -28.54 -8.15 -18.37
CA ILE A 264 -27.22 -8.31 -19.00
C ILE A 264 -26.21 -8.69 -17.90
N ASP A 265 -26.19 -7.94 -16.82
CA ASP A 265 -25.25 -8.10 -15.72
C ASP A 265 -25.85 -9.01 -14.66
N ARG A 266 -25.75 -10.30 -14.85
CA ARG A 266 -26.36 -11.30 -13.97
C ARG A 266 -25.48 -11.61 -12.77
N TYR A 267 -26.11 -12.11 -11.68
CA TYR A 267 -25.43 -12.47 -10.43
C TYR A 267 -24.35 -13.55 -10.63
N ASP A 268 -24.60 -14.55 -11.47
CA ASP A 268 -23.64 -15.62 -11.76
C ASP A 268 -22.30 -15.11 -12.30
N GLN A 269 -22.27 -13.91 -12.87
CA GLN A 269 -21.03 -13.27 -13.30
C GLN A 269 -20.16 -12.83 -12.10
N LEU A 270 -20.76 -12.39 -11.02
CA LEU A 270 -20.03 -12.07 -9.79
C LEU A 270 -19.66 -13.34 -9.01
N GLU A 271 -20.64 -14.25 -8.84
CA GLU A 271 -20.48 -15.48 -8.07
C GLU A 271 -19.31 -16.34 -8.57
N ARG A 272 -19.24 -16.61 -9.88
CA ARG A 272 -18.14 -17.41 -10.48
C ARG A 272 -16.74 -16.81 -10.35
N ARG A 273 -16.63 -15.54 -9.96
CA ARG A 273 -15.35 -14.86 -9.73
C ARG A 273 -14.87 -14.96 -8.27
N ILE A 274 -15.75 -15.36 -7.38
CA ILE A 274 -15.47 -15.55 -5.95
C ILE A 274 -15.18 -17.02 -5.72
N GLN A 275 -13.97 -17.38 -5.29
CA GLN A 275 -13.62 -18.76 -4.95
C GLN A 275 -14.10 -19.14 -3.55
N THR A 276 -14.06 -18.22 -2.61
CA THR A 276 -14.49 -18.46 -1.23
C THR A 276 -15.24 -17.25 -0.69
N ALA A 277 -16.41 -17.48 -0.14
CA ALA A 277 -17.11 -16.51 0.69
C ALA A 277 -17.03 -16.92 2.16
N ILE A 278 -16.77 -15.95 3.03
CA ILE A 278 -16.61 -16.12 4.46
C ILE A 278 -17.62 -15.23 5.16
N LEU A 279 -18.61 -15.82 5.80
CA LEU A 279 -19.52 -15.13 6.70
C LEU A 279 -18.85 -15.02 8.07
N VAL A 280 -18.73 -13.83 8.59
CA VAL A 280 -18.21 -13.55 9.95
C VAL A 280 -19.37 -13.13 10.81
N GLU A 281 -19.67 -13.91 11.84
CA GLU A 281 -20.59 -13.61 12.90
C GLU A 281 -19.84 -13.40 14.23
N LYS A 282 -20.55 -12.95 15.28
CA LYS A 282 -19.92 -12.59 16.56
C LYS A 282 -19.04 -13.68 17.15
N ASP A 283 -19.49 -14.94 17.07
CA ASP A 283 -18.82 -16.09 17.70
C ASP A 283 -18.45 -17.19 16.70
N ASN A 284 -18.76 -17.02 15.40
CA ASN A 284 -18.61 -18.04 14.39
C ASN A 284 -18.10 -17.48 13.05
N ILE A 285 -17.38 -18.33 12.31
CA ILE A 285 -16.95 -18.04 10.95
C ILE A 285 -17.37 -19.21 10.05
N PHE A 286 -18.12 -18.89 8.99
CA PHE A 286 -18.63 -19.87 8.04
C PHE A 286 -17.98 -19.69 6.68
N TYR A 287 -17.59 -20.78 6.05
CA TYR A 287 -16.94 -20.79 4.75
C TYR A 287 -17.86 -21.40 3.69
N THR A 288 -18.00 -20.72 2.56
CA THR A 288 -18.66 -21.22 1.35
C THR A 288 -17.66 -21.18 0.21
N HIS A 289 -17.37 -22.35 -0.38
CA HIS A 289 -16.55 -22.44 -1.58
C HIS A 289 -17.45 -22.50 -2.80
N TYR A 290 -17.17 -21.63 -3.77
CA TYR A 290 -17.80 -21.64 -5.08
C TYR A 290 -16.86 -22.37 -6.06
N ASN A 291 -17.38 -23.34 -6.80
CA ASN A 291 -16.64 -24.13 -7.79
C ASN A 291 -16.59 -23.43 -9.14
#